data_90292cf3548eeb649b32cdca52c80c5b
#
_entry.id   90292cf3548eeb649b32cdca52c80c5b
#
_cell.length_a   1.000
_cell.length_b   1.000
_cell.length_c   1.000
_cell.angle_alpha   90.00
_cell.angle_beta   90.00
_cell.angle_gamma   90.00
#
_symmetry.space_group_name_H-M   'P 1'
#
loop_
_entity.id
_entity.type
_entity.pdbx_description
1 polymer ?
#
loop_
_entity_poly.entity_id
_entity_poly.type
_entity_poly.pdbx_seq_one_letter_code
_entity_poly.pdbx_strand_id
1 'polypeptide(L)'
;MIRPTLSEAKEYAKQGYHMVPVCYEMLSDIITPINLLKKLKAENEHCYILESVENQELWGRYTFLGYSPKLDITCMNGTLTLKDENGTVIKETSGIHPEIFIREVLKDYKSPKIEGFPTFTGGLVGYFSYDYLKYSEKKLVLDAKDEEGFQDVDLMLFDKVIAFDNVRSKLILIANAGTANIEEGYQKALQDIKEMKELILHGAEADIAAPVLKTEFKPLFDKEAYCRMVEKAKHYIYEGDIFQVVLSNRLEAEMEGSLFDTYRLLRSTNPSPYMFYFDGDTIEVAGASPETLVKVEDGVLHTFPLAGTRPRGKTKVEDLELEKSLMADEKELAEHNMLVDLGRNDLGKVSQFGTVEVERYMSIQRYSHVMHIGSTVRGTLREDLDAISAVDAVLPAGTLSGAPKIRACEIINELENNKRGIYGGAIGYIDFSGNLDTCIAIRIAYRKGNKVFVRSGAGIVADSVPANEFQECINKAKAVTDALINSQKIRGDEA
;
A
#
# COMPACT_ATOMS: atom_id res chain seq x y z
N MET A 1 23.74 19.65 -5.69
CA MET A 1 23.52 20.40 -6.97
C MET A 1 22.02 20.46 -7.19
N ILE A 2 21.49 21.62 -7.59
CA ILE A 2 20.05 21.76 -7.87
C ILE A 2 19.80 21.42 -9.34
N ARG A 3 18.78 20.61 -9.62
CA ARG A 3 18.34 20.22 -10.96
C ARG A 3 16.79 20.13 -10.98
N PRO A 4 16.12 20.46 -12.10
CA PRO A 4 16.66 21.14 -13.27
C PRO A 4 17.01 22.60 -12.95
N THR A 5 17.74 23.27 -13.86
CA THR A 5 17.93 24.72 -13.81
C THR A 5 16.61 25.46 -14.13
N LEU A 6 16.50 26.74 -13.79
CA LEU A 6 15.34 27.55 -14.16
C LEU A 6 15.08 27.57 -15.68
N SER A 7 16.15 27.56 -16.49
CA SER A 7 16.04 27.53 -17.96
C SER A 7 15.41 26.24 -18.44
N GLU A 8 15.83 25.08 -17.90
CA GLU A 8 15.23 23.77 -18.22
C GLU A 8 13.79 23.67 -17.72
N ALA A 9 13.51 24.22 -16.52
CA ALA A 9 12.15 24.25 -15.97
C ALA A 9 11.20 25.07 -16.86
N LYS A 10 11.66 26.20 -17.45
CA LYS A 10 10.90 26.99 -18.43
C LYS A 10 10.56 26.19 -19.69
N GLU A 11 11.44 25.29 -20.13
CA GLU A 11 11.16 24.44 -21.31
C GLU A 11 10.09 23.39 -20.98
N TYR A 12 10.06 22.79 -19.78
CA TYR A 12 8.98 21.92 -19.35
C TYR A 12 7.63 22.67 -19.24
N ALA A 13 7.63 23.90 -18.74
CA ALA A 13 6.43 24.73 -18.69
C ALA A 13 5.84 24.96 -20.09
N LYS A 14 6.68 25.22 -21.10
CA LYS A 14 6.24 25.38 -22.51
C LYS A 14 5.65 24.09 -23.10
N GLN A 15 6.03 22.92 -22.60
CA GLN A 15 5.50 21.63 -23.02
C GLN A 15 4.11 21.32 -22.40
N GLY A 16 3.57 22.22 -21.57
CA GLY A 16 2.25 22.08 -20.97
C GLY A 16 2.21 21.27 -19.67
N TYR A 17 3.34 21.10 -19.01
CA TYR A 17 3.35 20.59 -17.64
C TYR A 17 2.94 21.68 -16.65
N HIS A 18 2.22 21.29 -15.60
CA HIS A 18 1.71 22.21 -14.58
C HIS A 18 2.63 22.31 -13.37
N MET A 19 3.42 21.28 -13.13
CA MET A 19 4.43 21.22 -12.09
C MET A 19 5.77 20.75 -12.68
N VAL A 20 6.88 21.20 -12.10
CA VAL A 20 8.22 20.73 -12.45
C VAL A 20 8.96 20.38 -11.16
N PRO A 21 9.37 19.13 -10.95
CA PRO A 21 10.11 18.74 -9.76
C PRO A 21 11.51 19.38 -9.78
N VAL A 22 11.89 20.03 -8.69
CA VAL A 22 13.21 20.59 -8.45
C VAL A 22 13.86 19.79 -7.34
N CYS A 23 15.04 19.22 -7.61
CA CYS A 23 15.75 18.33 -6.70
C CYS A 23 17.07 18.93 -6.22
N TYR A 24 17.37 18.72 -4.94
CA TYR A 24 18.66 18.98 -4.33
C TYR A 24 19.20 17.70 -3.69
N GLU A 25 20.41 17.29 -4.06
CA GLU A 25 21.08 16.11 -3.51
C GLU A 25 22.09 16.49 -2.43
N MET A 26 22.10 15.73 -1.33
CA MET A 26 23.10 15.75 -0.27
C MET A 26 23.44 14.33 0.19
N LEU A 27 24.43 14.16 1.06
CA LEU A 27 24.77 12.86 1.64
C LEU A 27 23.73 12.46 2.68
N SER A 28 23.41 11.17 2.78
CA SER A 28 22.39 10.64 3.69
C SER A 28 22.94 10.19 5.06
N ASP A 29 24.26 10.30 5.28
CA ASP A 29 24.94 9.85 6.50
C ASP A 29 24.67 10.71 7.73
N ILE A 30 23.92 11.79 7.58
CA ILE A 30 23.60 12.75 8.65
C ILE A 30 22.34 12.40 9.47
N ILE A 31 21.43 11.57 8.90
CA ILE A 31 20.16 11.25 9.54
C ILE A 31 19.63 9.91 9.03
N THR A 32 18.93 9.18 9.88
CA THR A 32 18.20 7.97 9.46
C THR A 32 16.76 8.31 9.04
N PRO A 33 16.10 7.48 8.19
CA PRO A 33 14.69 7.69 7.83
C PRO A 33 13.77 7.79 9.04
N ILE A 34 14.00 7.00 10.09
CA ILE A 34 13.19 7.01 11.32
C ILE A 34 13.37 8.31 12.11
N ASN A 35 14.60 8.79 12.28
CA ASN A 35 14.84 10.06 12.96
C ASN A 35 14.27 11.23 12.16
N LEU A 36 14.36 11.17 10.81
CA LEU A 36 13.71 12.16 9.97
C LEU A 36 12.19 12.15 10.16
N LEU A 37 11.57 10.98 10.15
CA LEU A 37 10.12 10.88 10.35
C LEU A 37 9.66 11.50 11.67
N LYS A 38 10.44 11.36 12.77
CA LYS A 38 10.16 12.06 14.03
C LYS A 38 10.19 13.58 13.89
N LYS A 39 11.14 14.11 13.12
CA LYS A 39 11.21 15.56 12.84
C LYS A 39 10.04 16.04 12.00
N LEU A 40 9.64 15.26 10.97
CA LEU A 40 8.48 15.57 10.16
C LEU A 40 7.19 15.58 10.96
N LYS A 41 7.02 14.63 11.90
CA LYS A 41 5.86 14.60 12.81
C LYS A 41 5.84 15.77 13.82
N ALA A 42 6.98 16.40 14.11
CA ALA A 42 7.01 17.61 14.92
C ALA A 42 6.50 18.84 14.17
N GLU A 43 6.65 18.85 12.83
CA GLU A 43 6.13 19.94 11.99
C GLU A 43 4.64 19.76 11.66
N ASN A 44 4.21 18.51 11.38
CA ASN A 44 2.84 18.20 11.04
C ASN A 44 2.52 16.74 11.39
N GLU A 45 1.35 16.48 11.96
CA GLU A 45 0.91 15.13 12.28
C GLU A 45 0.74 14.28 11.02
N HIS A 46 0.28 14.88 9.92
CA HIS A 46 0.06 14.22 8.64
C HIS A 46 1.38 14.02 7.90
N CYS A 47 1.90 12.83 7.97
CA CYS A 47 3.16 12.44 7.36
C CYS A 47 3.16 10.97 6.96
N TYR A 48 4.13 10.60 6.12
CA TYR A 48 4.30 9.21 5.71
C TYR A 48 5.78 8.84 5.59
N ILE A 49 6.03 7.52 5.63
CA ILE A 49 7.21 6.85 5.12
C ILE A 49 6.78 5.65 4.30
N LEU A 50 7.36 5.51 3.11
CA LEU A 50 7.25 4.34 2.24
C LEU A 50 8.66 3.83 1.97
N GLU A 51 8.94 2.58 2.31
CA GLU A 51 10.27 1.98 2.11
C GLU A 51 10.17 0.51 1.74
N SER A 52 11.25 -0.04 1.21
CA SER A 52 11.42 -1.47 1.05
C SER A 52 12.69 -1.91 1.77
N VAL A 53 12.61 -2.95 2.55
CA VAL A 53 13.76 -3.50 3.30
C VAL A 53 14.40 -4.66 2.56
N GLU A 54 13.73 -5.20 1.55
CA GLU A 54 14.22 -6.34 0.76
C GLU A 54 14.74 -5.90 -0.61
N ASN A 55 15.82 -6.55 -1.05
CA ASN A 55 16.47 -6.44 -2.37
C ASN A 55 16.62 -5.01 -2.90
N GLN A 56 17.56 -4.28 -2.32
CA GLN A 56 17.84 -2.85 -2.60
C GLN A 56 18.06 -2.51 -4.09
N GLU A 57 18.46 -3.47 -4.93
CA GLU A 57 18.69 -3.23 -6.35
C GLU A 57 17.41 -3.19 -7.19
N LEU A 58 16.36 -3.95 -6.78
CA LEU A 58 15.12 -4.10 -7.54
C LEU A 58 13.95 -3.31 -6.95
N TRP A 59 13.77 -3.32 -5.63
CA TRP A 59 12.61 -2.76 -4.94
C TRP A 59 12.96 -1.71 -3.89
N GLY A 60 14.09 -1.89 -3.19
CA GLY A 60 14.48 -1.12 -2.02
C GLY A 60 15.38 0.07 -2.29
N ARG A 61 15.49 0.56 -3.55
CA ARG A 61 16.40 1.65 -3.86
C ARG A 61 16.03 2.93 -3.10
N TYR A 62 14.76 3.27 -3.04
CA TYR A 62 14.32 4.51 -2.42
C TYR A 62 13.50 4.27 -1.16
N THR A 63 13.70 5.16 -0.17
CA THR A 63 12.78 5.38 0.94
C THR A 63 12.20 6.77 0.77
N PHE A 64 10.89 6.88 0.69
CA PHE A 64 10.17 8.14 0.51
C PHE A 64 9.52 8.61 1.79
N LEU A 65 9.65 9.90 2.10
CA LEU A 65 8.97 10.55 3.20
C LEU A 65 8.32 11.84 2.72
N GLY A 66 7.19 12.20 3.34
CA GLY A 66 6.53 13.47 3.13
C GLY A 66 5.77 13.91 4.37
N TYR A 67 5.44 15.19 4.40
CA TYR A 67 4.72 15.84 5.48
C TYR A 67 3.96 17.07 4.98
N SER A 68 2.99 17.52 5.76
CA SER A 68 2.17 18.70 5.41
C SER A 68 1.54 18.57 4.01
N PRO A 69 0.59 17.65 3.83
CA PRO A 69 -0.09 17.50 2.55
C PRO A 69 -0.78 18.80 2.15
N LYS A 70 -0.82 19.07 0.84
CA LYS A 70 -1.51 20.22 0.26
C LYS A 70 -3.01 20.05 0.21
N LEU A 71 -3.44 18.82 -0.04
CA LEU A 71 -4.84 18.44 -0.21
C LEU A 71 -5.06 17.06 0.39
N ASP A 72 -6.26 16.84 0.91
CA ASP A 72 -6.76 15.52 1.28
C ASP A 72 -7.99 15.17 0.46
N ILE A 73 -7.98 14.00 -0.17
CA ILE A 73 -9.08 13.44 -0.95
C ILE A 73 -9.64 12.27 -0.18
N THR A 74 -10.88 12.36 0.26
CA THR A 74 -11.56 11.24 0.91
C THR A 74 -12.83 10.86 0.15
N CYS A 75 -13.19 9.57 0.24
CA CYS A 75 -14.46 9.06 -0.24
C CYS A 75 -15.10 8.18 0.83
N MET A 76 -16.33 8.46 1.18
CA MET A 76 -17.12 7.63 2.09
C MET A 76 -18.52 7.40 1.51
N ASN A 77 -18.84 6.14 1.21
CA ASN A 77 -20.14 5.76 0.67
C ASN A 77 -20.62 6.62 -0.52
N GLY A 78 -19.68 6.95 -1.43
CA GLY A 78 -19.93 7.73 -2.64
C GLY A 78 -19.94 9.25 -2.45
N THR A 79 -19.73 9.75 -1.24
CA THR A 79 -19.46 11.16 -0.99
C THR A 79 -17.96 11.41 -1.04
N LEU A 80 -17.53 12.24 -1.97
CA LEU A 80 -16.15 12.64 -2.23
C LEU A 80 -15.91 14.02 -1.65
N THR A 81 -14.87 14.17 -0.84
CA THR A 81 -14.51 15.42 -0.18
C THR A 81 -13.06 15.76 -0.50
N LEU A 82 -12.81 17.02 -0.85
CA LEU A 82 -11.49 17.61 -1.00
C LEU A 82 -11.28 18.66 0.09
N LYS A 83 -10.24 18.50 0.88
CA LYS A 83 -9.83 19.46 1.91
C LYS A 83 -8.50 20.11 1.53
N ASP A 84 -8.31 21.34 1.96
CA ASP A 84 -7.02 22.04 1.87
C ASP A 84 -6.07 21.67 3.03
N GLU A 85 -4.87 22.23 3.02
CA GLU A 85 -3.82 22.05 4.03
C GLU A 85 -4.23 22.43 5.47
N ASN A 86 -5.32 23.17 5.64
CA ASN A 86 -5.90 23.59 6.92
C ASN A 86 -7.08 22.70 7.35
N GLY A 87 -7.40 21.66 6.59
CA GLY A 87 -8.55 20.79 6.82
C GLY A 87 -9.88 21.39 6.39
N THR A 88 -9.87 22.54 5.69
CA THR A 88 -11.09 23.19 5.20
C THR A 88 -11.63 22.46 3.97
N VAL A 89 -12.90 22.09 3.97
CA VAL A 89 -13.56 21.49 2.80
C VAL A 89 -13.68 22.53 1.69
N ILE A 90 -12.97 22.32 0.58
CA ILE A 90 -12.98 23.17 -0.61
C ILE A 90 -13.89 22.64 -1.72
N LYS A 91 -14.18 21.33 -1.70
CA LYS A 91 -15.11 20.70 -2.63
C LYS A 91 -15.73 19.45 -1.99
N GLU A 92 -17.04 19.31 -2.19
CA GLU A 92 -17.75 18.08 -1.85
C GLU A 92 -18.68 17.72 -3.02
N THR A 93 -18.75 16.44 -3.37
CA THR A 93 -19.61 15.95 -4.45
C THR A 93 -19.97 14.48 -4.21
N SER A 94 -21.05 14.02 -4.83
CA SER A 94 -21.48 12.63 -4.77
C SER A 94 -22.07 12.19 -6.11
N GLY A 95 -22.23 10.88 -6.28
CA GLY A 95 -22.83 10.31 -7.49
C GLY A 95 -21.90 10.23 -8.70
N ILE A 96 -20.60 10.51 -8.54
CA ILE A 96 -19.57 10.28 -9.55
C ILE A 96 -18.59 9.18 -9.08
N HIS A 97 -17.94 8.54 -10.04
CA HIS A 97 -16.90 7.57 -9.74
C HIS A 97 -15.68 8.26 -9.10
N PRO A 98 -15.08 7.72 -8.02
CA PRO A 98 -13.94 8.38 -7.36
C PRO A 98 -12.76 8.65 -8.30
N GLU A 99 -12.48 7.77 -9.27
CA GLU A 99 -11.41 7.99 -10.24
C GLU A 99 -11.54 9.31 -11.03
N ILE A 100 -12.78 9.70 -11.36
CA ILE A 100 -13.07 10.95 -12.11
C ILE A 100 -12.66 12.15 -11.26
N PHE A 101 -13.01 12.11 -9.98
CA PHE A 101 -12.68 13.18 -9.03
C PHE A 101 -11.16 13.27 -8.79
N ILE A 102 -10.50 12.14 -8.61
CA ILE A 102 -9.04 12.08 -8.40
C ILE A 102 -8.31 12.63 -9.65
N ARG A 103 -8.74 12.24 -10.86
CA ARG A 103 -8.17 12.77 -12.11
C ARG A 103 -8.37 14.28 -12.24
N GLU A 104 -9.54 14.79 -11.84
CA GLU A 104 -9.81 16.23 -11.86
C GLU A 104 -8.80 16.98 -10.98
N VAL A 105 -8.51 16.47 -9.78
CA VAL A 105 -7.50 17.05 -8.89
C VAL A 105 -6.09 16.92 -9.49
N LEU A 106 -5.70 15.75 -9.97
CA LEU A 106 -4.35 15.52 -10.50
C LEU A 106 -4.06 16.26 -11.80
N LYS A 107 -5.09 16.68 -12.54
CA LYS A 107 -4.92 17.42 -13.79
C LYS A 107 -4.05 18.67 -13.62
N ASP A 108 -4.19 19.36 -12.50
CA ASP A 108 -3.46 20.60 -12.20
C ASP A 108 -2.03 20.34 -11.67
N TYR A 109 -1.66 19.08 -11.50
CA TYR A 109 -0.35 18.65 -10.97
C TYR A 109 0.50 17.88 -11.98
N LYS A 110 0.09 17.76 -13.25
CA LYS A 110 0.82 17.02 -14.27
C LYS A 110 2.29 17.47 -14.34
N SER A 111 3.21 16.52 -14.16
CA SER A 111 4.65 16.75 -14.04
C SER A 111 5.45 15.95 -15.08
N PRO A 112 6.59 16.46 -15.59
CA PRO A 112 7.48 15.68 -16.45
C PRO A 112 8.24 14.63 -15.67
N LYS A 113 8.53 13.51 -16.33
CA LYS A 113 9.56 12.60 -15.87
C LYS A 113 10.93 13.16 -16.26
N ILE A 114 11.83 13.27 -15.28
CA ILE A 114 13.20 13.76 -15.49
C ILE A 114 14.17 12.61 -15.24
N GLU A 115 15.03 12.33 -16.22
CA GLU A 115 16.02 11.25 -16.13
C GLU A 115 16.94 11.40 -14.91
N GLY A 116 17.10 10.32 -14.16
CA GLY A 116 17.93 10.27 -12.96
C GLY A 116 17.24 10.77 -11.68
N PHE A 117 15.96 11.18 -11.76
CA PHE A 117 15.16 11.47 -10.57
C PHE A 117 14.54 10.20 -10.01
N PRO A 118 14.11 10.19 -8.73
CA PRO A 118 13.36 9.10 -8.16
C PRO A 118 12.05 8.83 -8.90
N THR A 119 11.51 7.61 -8.76
CA THR A 119 10.22 7.22 -9.37
C THR A 119 9.01 7.92 -8.78
N PHE A 120 9.17 8.50 -7.59
CA PHE A 120 8.17 9.33 -6.92
C PHE A 120 8.76 10.69 -6.59
N THR A 121 8.21 11.74 -7.18
CA THR A 121 8.68 13.14 -7.06
C THR A 121 7.64 14.07 -6.46
N GLY A 122 6.43 13.58 -6.25
CA GLY A 122 5.26 14.25 -5.70
C GLY A 122 4.00 13.60 -6.24
N GLY A 123 2.93 13.64 -5.48
CA GLY A 123 1.71 12.95 -5.85
C GLY A 123 0.81 12.63 -4.68
N LEU A 124 -0.04 11.65 -4.88
CA LEU A 124 -0.96 11.14 -3.87
C LEU A 124 -0.34 9.96 -3.13
N VAL A 125 -0.48 9.95 -1.80
CA VAL A 125 -0.10 8.83 -0.92
C VAL A 125 -1.27 8.50 -0.01
N GLY A 126 -1.57 7.22 0.17
CA GLY A 126 -2.66 6.77 1.02
C GLY A 126 -3.20 5.42 0.60
N TYR A 127 -4.53 5.25 0.64
CA TYR A 127 -5.13 3.97 0.33
C TYR A 127 -6.45 4.05 -0.44
N PHE A 128 -6.72 2.96 -1.18
CA PHE A 128 -8.04 2.57 -1.67
C PHE A 128 -8.49 1.36 -0.86
N SER A 129 -9.71 1.37 -0.32
CA SER A 129 -10.22 0.24 0.47
C SER A 129 -10.54 -0.99 -0.38
N TYR A 130 -10.68 -2.15 0.26
CA TYR A 130 -11.26 -3.33 -0.38
C TYR A 130 -12.65 -3.04 -0.96
N ASP A 131 -13.44 -2.28 -0.23
CA ASP A 131 -14.84 -1.97 -0.56
C ASP A 131 -14.96 -0.96 -1.73
N TYR A 132 -13.85 -0.40 -2.20
CA TYR A 132 -13.78 0.44 -3.40
C TYR A 132 -14.29 -0.27 -4.65
N LEU A 133 -14.21 -1.60 -4.71
CA LEU A 133 -14.72 -2.41 -5.83
C LEU A 133 -16.18 -2.09 -6.22
N LYS A 134 -17.01 -1.65 -5.28
CA LYS A 134 -18.42 -1.25 -5.55
C LYS A 134 -18.54 -0.11 -6.56
N TYR A 135 -17.49 0.69 -6.78
CA TYR A 135 -17.47 1.77 -7.76
C TYR A 135 -17.13 1.24 -9.16
N SER A 136 -16.19 0.28 -9.25
CA SER A 136 -15.74 -0.31 -10.52
C SER A 136 -16.74 -1.33 -11.06
N GLU A 137 -17.42 -2.09 -10.17
CA GLU A 137 -18.33 -3.16 -10.52
C GLU A 137 -19.79 -2.79 -10.15
N LYS A 138 -20.47 -2.07 -11.02
CA LYS A 138 -21.82 -1.52 -10.79
C LYS A 138 -22.90 -2.54 -10.45
N LYS A 139 -22.70 -3.82 -10.78
CA LYS A 139 -23.67 -4.90 -10.47
C LYS A 139 -23.44 -5.49 -9.09
N LEU A 140 -22.28 -5.24 -8.49
CA LEU A 140 -21.91 -5.77 -7.18
C LEU A 140 -22.51 -4.89 -6.08
N VAL A 141 -23.25 -5.50 -5.20
CA VAL A 141 -23.81 -4.83 -4.01
C VAL A 141 -22.97 -5.24 -2.80
N LEU A 142 -22.24 -4.29 -2.22
CA LEU A 142 -21.49 -4.47 -0.99
C LEU A 142 -22.22 -3.67 0.11
N ASP A 143 -23.15 -4.33 0.78
CA ASP A 143 -24.04 -3.78 1.83
C ASP A 143 -23.68 -4.26 3.24
N ALA A 144 -22.51 -4.88 3.40
CA ALA A 144 -22.00 -5.29 4.69
C ALA A 144 -21.91 -4.11 5.67
N LYS A 145 -22.14 -4.38 6.96
CA LYS A 145 -22.15 -3.38 8.02
C LYS A 145 -20.84 -2.63 8.11
N ASP A 146 -20.92 -1.33 8.23
CA ASP A 146 -19.79 -0.42 8.47
C ASP A 146 -19.97 0.29 9.82
N GLU A 147 -19.57 -0.37 10.90
CA GLU A 147 -19.69 0.15 12.26
C GLU A 147 -18.58 1.17 12.58
N GLU A 148 -17.48 1.12 11.86
CA GLU A 148 -16.28 1.91 12.13
C GLU A 148 -16.17 3.14 11.21
N GLY A 149 -16.93 3.20 10.13
CA GLY A 149 -16.96 4.31 9.19
C GLY A 149 -15.61 4.48 8.46
N PHE A 150 -15.04 3.40 7.91
CA PHE A 150 -13.80 3.49 7.14
C PHE A 150 -14.03 4.16 5.79
N GLN A 151 -13.09 5.04 5.40
CA GLN A 151 -13.10 5.66 4.09
C GLN A 151 -12.93 4.60 2.98
N ASP A 152 -13.61 4.79 1.85
CA ASP A 152 -13.42 3.98 0.65
C ASP A 152 -12.14 4.39 -0.09
N VAL A 153 -11.80 5.69 -0.01
CA VAL A 153 -10.55 6.29 -0.49
C VAL A 153 -10.08 7.30 0.55
N ASP A 154 -8.78 7.31 0.83
CA ASP A 154 -8.13 8.29 1.70
C ASP A 154 -6.73 8.54 1.14
N LEU A 155 -6.54 9.68 0.48
CA LEU A 155 -5.34 10.03 -0.27
C LEU A 155 -4.91 11.46 0.08
N MET A 156 -3.68 11.61 0.53
CA MET A 156 -3.02 12.88 0.80
C MET A 156 -2.15 13.30 -0.38
N LEU A 157 -2.24 14.54 -0.82
CA LEU A 157 -1.43 15.08 -1.92
C LEU A 157 -0.20 15.81 -1.37
N PHE A 158 0.97 15.38 -1.79
CA PHE A 158 2.26 15.94 -1.40
C PHE A 158 2.98 16.55 -2.60
N ASP A 159 3.32 17.83 -2.52
CA ASP A 159 4.14 18.56 -3.51
C ASP A 159 5.62 18.64 -3.08
N LYS A 160 5.94 18.15 -1.89
CA LYS A 160 7.28 18.02 -1.33
C LYS A 160 7.54 16.58 -0.94
N VAL A 161 8.69 16.04 -1.36
CA VAL A 161 9.11 14.67 -1.08
C VAL A 161 10.57 14.65 -0.66
N ILE A 162 10.89 13.84 0.34
CA ILE A 162 12.26 13.54 0.72
C ILE A 162 12.53 12.08 0.38
N ALA A 163 13.52 11.82 -0.46
CA ALA A 163 13.88 10.48 -0.89
C ALA A 163 15.31 10.11 -0.42
N PHE A 164 15.45 8.99 0.27
CA PHE A 164 16.76 8.36 0.48
C PHE A 164 17.04 7.43 -0.71
N ASP A 165 18.13 7.66 -1.44
CA ASP A 165 18.70 6.71 -2.40
C ASP A 165 19.64 5.78 -1.64
N ASN A 166 19.14 4.62 -1.23
CA ASN A 166 19.87 3.65 -0.41
C ASN A 166 21.07 3.03 -1.16
N VAL A 167 21.05 3.03 -2.49
CA VAL A 167 22.15 2.52 -3.34
C VAL A 167 23.29 3.53 -3.43
N ARG A 168 22.96 4.82 -3.55
CA ARG A 168 23.96 5.89 -3.72
C ARG A 168 24.33 6.60 -2.42
N SER A 169 23.68 6.23 -1.30
CA SER A 169 23.82 6.93 -0.02
C SER A 169 23.57 8.44 -0.15
N LYS A 170 22.49 8.79 -0.85
CA LYS A 170 22.06 10.16 -1.09
C LYS A 170 20.72 10.45 -0.43
N LEU A 171 20.57 11.67 0.03
CA LEU A 171 19.32 12.27 0.43
C LEU A 171 18.91 13.28 -0.64
N ILE A 172 17.73 13.13 -1.21
CA ILE A 172 17.21 13.92 -2.31
C ILE A 172 16.01 14.70 -1.80
N LEU A 173 16.12 16.01 -1.76
CA LEU A 173 15.01 16.92 -1.39
C LEU A 173 14.33 17.36 -2.68
N ILE A 174 13.04 17.16 -2.77
CA ILE A 174 12.24 17.43 -3.96
C ILE A 174 11.11 18.39 -3.59
N ALA A 175 11.02 19.49 -4.34
CA ALA A 175 9.89 20.41 -4.26
C ALA A 175 9.38 20.71 -5.68
N ASN A 176 8.06 20.73 -5.87
CA ASN A 176 7.44 20.89 -7.16
C ASN A 176 7.15 22.37 -7.47
N ALA A 177 7.80 22.90 -8.50
CA ALA A 177 7.59 24.27 -8.97
C ALA A 177 6.34 24.38 -9.84
N GLY A 178 5.36 25.20 -9.46
CA GLY A 178 4.20 25.50 -10.29
C GLY A 178 4.57 26.31 -11.53
N THR A 179 3.99 25.98 -12.68
CA THR A 179 4.36 26.59 -13.98
C THR A 179 3.50 27.77 -14.38
N ALA A 180 2.42 28.08 -13.70
CA ALA A 180 1.57 29.24 -13.97
C ALA A 180 2.37 30.57 -13.98
N ASN A 181 3.30 30.69 -13.04
CA ASN A 181 4.41 31.65 -13.07
C ASN A 181 5.69 30.88 -12.68
N ILE A 182 6.38 30.32 -13.67
CA ILE A 182 7.50 29.40 -13.43
C ILE A 182 8.67 30.07 -12.67
N GLU A 183 8.87 31.38 -12.80
CA GLU A 183 9.93 32.08 -12.07
C GLU A 183 9.61 32.12 -10.57
N GLU A 184 8.41 32.48 -10.19
CA GLU A 184 7.96 32.48 -8.81
C GLU A 184 7.86 31.03 -8.26
N GLY A 185 7.29 30.11 -9.04
CA GLY A 185 7.18 28.70 -8.66
C GLY A 185 8.55 28.06 -8.40
N TYR A 186 9.54 28.37 -9.25
CA TYR A 186 10.90 27.87 -9.07
C TYR A 186 11.57 28.47 -7.82
N GLN A 187 11.40 29.77 -7.57
CA GLN A 187 11.93 30.40 -6.35
C GLN A 187 11.27 29.83 -5.10
N LYS A 188 9.97 29.57 -5.14
CA LYS A 188 9.27 28.89 -4.04
C LYS A 188 9.83 27.49 -3.81
N ALA A 189 10.01 26.70 -4.87
CA ALA A 189 10.60 25.35 -4.74
C ALA A 189 12.02 25.38 -4.13
N LEU A 190 12.83 26.37 -4.47
CA LEU A 190 14.15 26.58 -3.85
C LEU A 190 14.03 26.92 -2.34
N GLN A 191 13.04 27.73 -1.97
CA GLN A 191 12.78 28.07 -0.59
C GLN A 191 12.30 26.83 0.20
N ASP A 192 11.35 26.05 -0.36
CA ASP A 192 10.86 24.79 0.23
C ASP A 192 12.00 23.78 0.44
N ILE A 193 12.92 23.64 -0.53
CA ILE A 193 14.13 22.81 -0.41
C ILE A 193 15.03 23.31 0.74
N LYS A 194 15.19 24.62 0.87
CA LYS A 194 15.98 25.21 1.96
C LYS A 194 15.35 24.92 3.31
N GLU A 195 14.05 25.06 3.43
CA GLU A 195 13.28 24.76 4.65
C GLU A 195 13.38 23.28 5.02
N MET A 196 13.19 22.37 4.06
CA MET A 196 13.41 20.92 4.28
C MET A 196 14.82 20.64 4.77
N LYS A 197 15.82 21.29 4.21
CA LYS A 197 17.22 21.11 4.63
C LYS A 197 17.44 21.60 6.07
N GLU A 198 16.91 22.78 6.45
CA GLU A 198 17.00 23.30 7.81
C GLU A 198 16.27 22.37 8.79
N LEU A 199 15.11 21.86 8.43
CA LEU A 199 14.37 20.88 9.24
C LEU A 199 15.19 19.59 9.46
N ILE A 200 15.81 19.06 8.43
CA ILE A 200 16.66 17.86 8.53
C ILE A 200 17.84 18.10 9.48
N LEU A 201 18.52 19.24 9.34
CA LEU A 201 19.72 19.53 10.12
C LEU A 201 19.39 19.97 11.57
N HIS A 202 18.37 20.79 11.76
CA HIS A 202 18.15 21.52 13.00
C HIS A 202 16.75 21.34 13.61
N GLY A 203 15.81 20.69 12.88
CA GLY A 203 14.45 20.47 13.39
C GLY A 203 14.41 19.65 14.68
N ALA A 204 13.46 19.95 15.54
CA ALA A 204 13.21 19.17 16.74
C ALA A 204 12.57 17.81 16.40
N GLU A 205 12.74 16.82 17.26
CA GLU A 205 12.02 15.54 17.17
C GLU A 205 10.72 15.62 17.97
N ALA A 206 9.63 15.05 17.40
CA ALA A 206 8.39 14.90 18.14
C ALA A 206 8.54 13.92 19.31
N ASP A 207 7.93 14.24 20.43
CA ASP A 207 7.70 13.28 21.51
C ASP A 207 6.44 12.47 21.19
N ILE A 208 6.64 11.34 20.50
CA ILE A 208 5.55 10.50 20.03
C ILE A 208 5.18 9.52 21.15
N ALA A 209 3.93 9.57 21.64
CA ALA A 209 3.47 8.67 22.68
C ALA A 209 3.55 7.19 22.24
N ALA A 210 4.17 6.33 23.06
CA ALA A 210 4.21 4.90 22.83
C ALA A 210 2.80 4.30 22.79
N PRO A 211 2.55 3.23 22.02
CA PRO A 211 1.26 2.55 22.02
C PRO A 211 1.00 1.90 23.38
N VAL A 212 -0.22 2.01 23.88
CA VAL A 212 -0.65 1.38 25.14
C VAL A 212 -2.01 0.70 24.89
N LEU A 213 -2.01 -0.62 24.86
CA LEU A 213 -3.26 -1.39 24.80
C LEU A 213 -4.00 -1.28 26.13
N LYS A 214 -5.27 -0.92 26.06
CA LYS A 214 -6.20 -0.84 27.22
C LYS A 214 -7.00 -2.11 27.41
N THR A 215 -7.17 -2.87 26.33
CA THR A 215 -7.87 -4.15 26.34
C THR A 215 -7.08 -5.22 25.60
N GLU A 216 -7.39 -6.47 25.84
CA GLU A 216 -6.91 -7.56 24.97
C GLU A 216 -7.59 -7.50 23.61
N PHE A 217 -6.91 -8.07 22.58
CA PHE A 217 -7.50 -8.22 21.26
C PHE A 217 -8.71 -9.16 21.30
N LYS A 218 -9.83 -8.70 20.75
CA LYS A 218 -11.05 -9.49 20.58
C LYS A 218 -11.27 -9.77 19.10
N PRO A 219 -11.49 -11.04 18.71
CA PRO A 219 -11.84 -11.35 17.33
C PRO A 219 -13.29 -10.95 17.05
N LEU A 220 -13.57 -10.48 15.82
CA LEU A 220 -14.92 -10.21 15.35
C LEU A 220 -15.77 -11.48 15.30
N PHE A 221 -15.15 -12.58 14.86
CA PHE A 221 -15.74 -13.91 14.85
C PHE A 221 -14.98 -14.82 15.80
N ASP A 222 -15.66 -15.43 16.75
CA ASP A 222 -15.10 -16.52 17.53
C ASP A 222 -14.83 -17.74 16.64
N LYS A 223 -14.15 -18.74 17.20
CA LYS A 223 -13.78 -19.96 16.46
C LYS A 223 -14.98 -20.67 15.84
N GLU A 224 -16.09 -20.74 16.58
CA GLU A 224 -17.29 -21.44 16.11
C GLU A 224 -17.98 -20.68 14.98
N ALA A 225 -18.11 -19.36 15.10
CA ALA A 225 -18.67 -18.51 14.05
C ALA A 225 -17.83 -18.57 12.76
N TYR A 226 -16.50 -18.46 12.89
CA TYR A 226 -15.61 -18.55 11.74
C TYR A 226 -15.65 -19.93 11.07
N CYS A 227 -15.66 -21.02 11.85
CA CYS A 227 -15.81 -22.37 11.31
C CYS A 227 -17.13 -22.53 10.55
N ARG A 228 -18.24 -21.96 11.04
CA ARG A 228 -19.52 -21.97 10.30
C ARG A 228 -19.44 -21.23 8.97
N MET A 229 -18.71 -20.10 8.92
CA MET A 229 -18.49 -19.38 7.67
C MET A 229 -17.69 -20.23 6.66
N VAL A 230 -16.63 -20.91 7.13
CA VAL A 230 -15.85 -21.83 6.30
C VAL A 230 -16.71 -22.94 5.73
N GLU A 231 -17.57 -23.58 6.52
CA GLU A 231 -18.46 -24.64 6.01
C GLU A 231 -19.46 -24.11 4.96
N LYS A 232 -20.00 -22.91 5.14
CA LYS A 232 -20.84 -22.26 4.11
C LYS A 232 -20.06 -21.98 2.83
N ALA A 233 -18.82 -21.47 2.95
CA ALA A 233 -17.95 -21.23 1.80
C ALA A 233 -17.65 -22.53 1.02
N LYS A 234 -17.38 -23.62 1.73
CA LYS A 234 -17.21 -24.96 1.13
C LYS A 234 -18.46 -25.44 0.40
N HIS A 235 -19.65 -25.10 0.91
CA HIS A 235 -20.89 -25.40 0.22
C HIS A 235 -20.99 -24.65 -1.12
N TYR A 236 -20.64 -23.36 -1.20
CA TYR A 236 -20.58 -22.60 -2.45
C TYR A 236 -19.57 -23.19 -3.44
N ILE A 237 -18.42 -23.72 -2.94
CA ILE A 237 -17.45 -24.44 -3.79
C ILE A 237 -18.05 -25.75 -4.31
N TYR A 238 -18.76 -26.50 -3.46
CA TYR A 238 -19.39 -27.75 -3.86
C TYR A 238 -20.49 -27.56 -4.91
N GLU A 239 -21.30 -26.47 -4.78
CA GLU A 239 -22.33 -26.12 -5.76
C GLU A 239 -21.75 -25.56 -7.08
N GLY A 240 -20.45 -25.27 -7.13
CA GLY A 240 -19.75 -24.79 -8.32
C GLY A 240 -19.85 -23.28 -8.53
N ASP A 241 -20.21 -22.51 -7.52
CA ASP A 241 -20.26 -21.05 -7.58
C ASP A 241 -18.84 -20.43 -7.67
N ILE A 242 -17.90 -21.01 -6.95
CA ILE A 242 -16.50 -20.56 -6.84
C ILE A 242 -15.54 -21.74 -6.71
N PHE A 243 -14.27 -21.50 -7.02
CA PHE A 243 -13.18 -22.47 -6.78
C PHE A 243 -12.50 -22.19 -5.43
N GLN A 244 -12.40 -20.93 -5.06
CA GLN A 244 -11.73 -20.45 -3.86
C GLN A 244 -12.37 -19.14 -3.39
N VAL A 245 -12.39 -18.91 -2.07
CA VAL A 245 -12.74 -17.63 -1.45
C VAL A 245 -11.85 -17.36 -0.25
N VAL A 246 -11.46 -16.12 -0.04
CA VAL A 246 -10.67 -15.72 1.12
C VAL A 246 -11.59 -15.14 2.20
N LEU A 247 -11.74 -15.85 3.31
CA LEU A 247 -12.49 -15.37 4.47
C LEU A 247 -11.52 -14.75 5.49
N SER A 248 -11.93 -13.63 6.08
CA SER A 248 -11.10 -12.90 7.03
C SER A 248 -11.72 -12.77 8.41
N ASN A 249 -10.85 -12.53 9.41
CA ASN A 249 -11.27 -12.20 10.76
C ASN A 249 -10.54 -10.94 11.22
N ARG A 250 -11.25 -10.04 11.90
CA ARG A 250 -10.71 -8.79 12.43
C ARG A 250 -10.49 -8.94 13.93
N LEU A 251 -9.30 -8.58 14.38
CA LEU A 251 -8.96 -8.40 15.80
C LEU A 251 -9.06 -6.91 16.11
N GLU A 252 -9.67 -6.55 17.22
CA GLU A 252 -9.75 -5.17 17.71
C GLU A 252 -9.39 -5.07 19.18
N ALA A 253 -8.79 -3.93 19.56
CA ALA A 253 -8.51 -3.57 20.94
C ALA A 253 -8.61 -2.06 21.12
N GLU A 254 -8.86 -1.61 22.35
CA GLU A 254 -8.70 -0.20 22.70
C GLU A 254 -7.22 0.12 22.90
N MET A 255 -6.78 1.26 22.37
CA MET A 255 -5.38 1.70 22.40
C MET A 255 -5.29 3.22 22.55
N GLU A 256 -4.33 3.67 23.33
CA GLU A 256 -3.82 5.04 23.36
C GLU A 256 -2.41 5.10 22.76
N GLY A 257 -1.94 6.30 22.40
CA GLY A 257 -0.64 6.50 21.78
C GLY A 257 -0.64 6.23 20.27
N SER A 258 0.54 6.15 19.68
CA SER A 258 0.77 6.04 18.23
C SER A 258 1.25 4.66 17.81
N LEU A 259 0.99 4.27 16.58
CA LEU A 259 1.54 3.06 15.93
C LEU A 259 3.00 3.24 15.48
N PHE A 260 3.62 4.39 15.71
CA PHE A 260 4.98 4.67 15.27
C PHE A 260 6.01 3.64 15.78
N ASP A 261 5.98 3.30 17.08
CA ASP A 261 6.89 2.31 17.63
C ASP A 261 6.55 0.88 17.17
N THR A 262 5.27 0.61 16.87
CA THR A 262 4.86 -0.64 16.20
C THR A 262 5.48 -0.74 14.82
N TYR A 263 5.49 0.34 14.03
CA TYR A 263 6.18 0.39 12.74
C TYR A 263 7.68 0.12 12.87
N ARG A 264 8.36 0.78 13.84
CA ARG A 264 9.79 0.56 14.11
C ARG A 264 10.10 -0.91 14.39
N LEU A 265 9.23 -1.58 15.16
CA LEU A 265 9.41 -2.98 15.48
C LEU A 265 9.12 -3.89 14.28
N LEU A 266 8.03 -3.67 13.55
CA LEU A 266 7.72 -4.40 12.32
C LEU A 266 8.87 -4.32 11.30
N ARG A 267 9.50 -3.16 11.16
CA ARG A 267 10.63 -2.93 10.28
C ARG A 267 11.83 -3.85 10.58
N SER A 268 12.03 -4.19 11.84
CA SER A 268 13.14 -5.05 12.29
C SER A 268 12.78 -6.55 12.36
N THR A 269 11.52 -6.86 12.68
CA THR A 269 11.09 -8.25 12.92
C THR A 269 10.44 -8.89 11.69
N ASN A 270 9.84 -8.09 10.81
CA ASN A 270 9.10 -8.54 9.64
C ASN A 270 9.44 -7.72 8.40
N PRO A 271 10.74 -7.66 7.99
CA PRO A 271 11.13 -6.94 6.80
C PRO A 271 10.34 -7.44 5.59
N SER A 272 9.85 -6.52 4.75
CA SER A 272 8.99 -6.82 3.62
C SER A 272 9.28 -5.88 2.45
N PRO A 273 8.91 -6.26 1.21
CA PRO A 273 9.07 -5.39 0.04
C PRO A 273 8.36 -4.04 0.18
N TYR A 274 7.26 -3.99 0.92
CA TYR A 274 6.51 -2.76 1.19
C TYR A 274 6.39 -2.56 2.70
N MET A 275 7.18 -1.64 3.22
CA MET A 275 7.11 -1.16 4.58
C MET A 275 6.53 0.26 4.56
N PHE A 276 5.53 0.53 5.35
CA PHE A 276 4.88 1.83 5.36
C PHE A 276 4.33 2.21 6.72
N TYR A 277 4.40 3.50 6.96
CA TYR A 277 3.68 4.17 8.03
C TYR A 277 3.10 5.47 7.46
N PHE A 278 1.86 5.75 7.75
CA PHE A 278 1.28 7.07 7.52
C PHE A 278 0.26 7.43 8.59
N ASP A 279 0.19 8.71 8.85
CA ASP A 279 -0.75 9.33 9.78
C ASP A 279 -1.55 10.37 8.99
N GLY A 280 -2.81 10.05 8.72
CA GLY A 280 -3.76 10.88 7.99
C GLY A 280 -4.78 11.52 8.93
N ASP A 281 -5.76 12.21 8.35
CA ASP A 281 -6.80 12.92 9.10
C ASP A 281 -7.65 11.99 9.99
N THR A 282 -7.94 10.77 9.50
CA THR A 282 -8.87 9.87 10.18
C THR A 282 -8.27 8.55 10.63
N ILE A 283 -7.09 8.20 10.15
CA ILE A 283 -6.50 6.88 10.35
C ILE A 283 -4.97 6.96 10.41
N GLU A 284 -4.40 6.23 11.35
CA GLU A 284 -2.96 5.96 11.44
C GLU A 284 -2.71 4.50 11.06
N VAL A 285 -1.72 4.25 10.21
CA VAL A 285 -1.44 2.91 9.66
C VAL A 285 0.04 2.58 9.78
N ALA A 286 0.34 1.36 10.21
CA ALA A 286 1.67 0.77 10.21
C ALA A 286 1.62 -0.62 9.58
N GLY A 287 2.49 -0.91 8.61
CA GLY A 287 2.40 -2.17 7.89
C GLY A 287 3.68 -2.66 7.24
N ALA A 288 3.66 -3.96 6.92
CA ALA A 288 4.75 -4.72 6.32
C ALA A 288 4.17 -5.70 5.29
N SER A 289 3.74 -5.18 4.12
CA SER A 289 3.11 -6.00 3.10
C SER A 289 4.16 -6.73 2.24
N PRO A 290 4.01 -8.04 2.05
CA PRO A 290 4.91 -8.80 1.18
C PRO A 290 4.50 -8.77 -0.29
N GLU A 291 3.34 -8.18 -0.65
CA GLU A 291 2.70 -8.43 -1.94
C GLU A 291 2.32 -7.13 -2.66
N THR A 292 2.83 -6.98 -3.89
CA THR A 292 2.43 -5.91 -4.80
C THR A 292 1.00 -6.11 -5.26
N LEU A 293 0.18 -5.06 -5.26
CA LEU A 293 -1.11 -5.07 -5.95
C LEU A 293 -0.90 -4.81 -7.44
N VAL A 294 -0.46 -3.63 -7.78
CA VAL A 294 -0.11 -3.23 -9.14
C VAL A 294 0.92 -2.12 -9.14
N LYS A 295 1.87 -2.19 -10.05
CA LYS A 295 2.85 -1.16 -10.33
C LYS A 295 2.69 -0.68 -11.76
N VAL A 296 2.76 0.64 -11.97
CA VAL A 296 2.81 1.28 -13.29
C VAL A 296 4.07 2.14 -13.32
N GLU A 297 4.97 1.81 -14.21
CA GLU A 297 6.20 2.58 -14.42
C GLU A 297 6.39 2.79 -15.92
N ASP A 298 6.40 4.05 -16.35
CA ASP A 298 6.56 4.41 -17.77
C ASP A 298 5.50 3.80 -18.69
N GLY A 299 4.26 3.69 -18.22
CA GLY A 299 3.18 3.06 -18.95
C GLY A 299 3.25 1.52 -19.02
N VAL A 300 4.19 0.90 -18.32
CA VAL A 300 4.28 -0.55 -18.20
C VAL A 300 3.65 -0.97 -16.87
N LEU A 301 2.68 -1.87 -16.96
CA LEU A 301 1.98 -2.47 -15.84
C LEU A 301 2.69 -3.73 -15.40
N HIS A 302 2.79 -3.93 -14.07
CA HIS A 302 3.27 -5.19 -13.49
C HIS A 302 2.39 -5.63 -12.32
N THR A 303 2.19 -6.94 -12.19
CA THR A 303 1.76 -7.59 -10.96
C THR A 303 2.62 -8.84 -10.73
N PHE A 304 2.75 -9.23 -9.45
CA PHE A 304 3.70 -10.26 -9.04
C PHE A 304 2.98 -11.33 -8.20
N PRO A 305 2.22 -12.24 -8.84
CA PRO A 305 1.55 -13.33 -8.15
C PRO A 305 2.56 -14.17 -7.35
N LEU A 306 2.26 -14.37 -6.07
CA LEU A 306 3.03 -15.21 -5.14
C LEU A 306 2.10 -16.27 -4.56
N ALA A 307 2.53 -17.53 -4.57
CA ALA A 307 1.84 -18.64 -3.92
C ALA A 307 2.82 -19.69 -3.43
N GLY A 308 2.32 -20.60 -2.63
CA GLY A 308 3.14 -21.64 -2.03
C GLY A 308 4.17 -21.09 -1.05
N THR A 309 4.38 -21.80 0.03
CA THR A 309 5.33 -21.36 1.06
C THR A 309 6.10 -22.54 1.60
N ARG A 310 7.43 -22.39 1.71
CA ARG A 310 8.30 -23.27 2.51
C ARG A 310 9.22 -22.42 3.37
N PRO A 311 9.59 -22.88 4.57
CA PRO A 311 10.61 -22.21 5.38
C PRO A 311 11.95 -22.26 4.66
N ARG A 312 12.88 -21.38 5.04
CA ARG A 312 14.27 -21.46 4.60
C ARG A 312 14.98 -22.62 5.29
N GLY A 313 15.80 -23.34 4.54
CA GLY A 313 16.65 -24.38 5.06
C GLY A 313 17.79 -23.84 5.93
N LYS A 314 18.19 -24.57 6.96
CA LYS A 314 19.34 -24.21 7.81
C LYS A 314 20.68 -24.34 7.09
N THR A 315 20.71 -25.14 6.03
CA THR A 315 21.84 -25.35 5.15
C THR A 315 21.43 -25.17 3.68
N LYS A 316 22.40 -24.94 2.78
CA LYS A 316 22.12 -24.84 1.33
C LYS A 316 21.49 -26.12 0.76
N VAL A 317 21.85 -27.29 1.32
CA VAL A 317 21.30 -28.59 0.87
C VAL A 317 19.83 -28.69 1.26
N GLU A 318 19.50 -28.41 2.51
CA GLU A 318 18.12 -28.39 3.01
C GLU A 318 17.26 -27.35 2.28
N ASP A 319 17.82 -26.16 2.00
CA ASP A 319 17.12 -25.09 1.25
C ASP A 319 16.75 -25.56 -0.18
N LEU A 320 17.64 -26.29 -0.84
CA LEU A 320 17.39 -26.88 -2.16
C LEU A 320 16.39 -28.05 -2.13
N GLU A 321 16.36 -28.83 -1.04
CA GLU A 321 15.38 -29.90 -0.86
C GLU A 321 13.98 -29.33 -0.64
N LEU A 322 13.85 -28.27 0.17
CA LEU A 322 12.60 -27.55 0.39
C LEU A 322 12.10 -26.89 -0.91
N GLU A 323 12.99 -26.29 -1.71
CA GLU A 323 12.67 -25.79 -3.03
C GLU A 323 12.10 -26.86 -3.96
N LYS A 324 12.79 -28.00 -4.05
CA LYS A 324 12.31 -29.13 -4.87
C LYS A 324 10.96 -29.64 -4.39
N SER A 325 10.78 -29.74 -3.06
CA SER A 325 9.49 -30.10 -2.47
C SER A 325 8.38 -29.13 -2.82
N LEU A 326 8.65 -27.83 -2.84
CA LEU A 326 7.68 -26.79 -3.22
C LEU A 326 7.32 -26.88 -4.70
N MET A 327 8.33 -27.04 -5.57
CA MET A 327 8.13 -27.15 -7.03
C MET A 327 7.55 -28.49 -7.48
N ALA A 328 7.47 -29.47 -6.60
CA ALA A 328 6.82 -30.76 -6.86
C ALA A 328 5.39 -30.87 -6.27
N ASP A 329 4.95 -29.83 -5.55
CA ASP A 329 3.64 -29.80 -4.91
C ASP A 329 2.57 -29.36 -5.91
N GLU A 330 1.82 -30.34 -6.45
CA GLU A 330 0.80 -30.09 -7.50
C GLU A 330 -0.29 -29.11 -7.04
N LYS A 331 -0.64 -29.11 -5.75
CA LYS A 331 -1.64 -28.18 -5.19
C LYS A 331 -1.13 -26.74 -5.22
N GLU A 332 0.10 -26.51 -4.74
CA GLU A 332 0.72 -25.18 -4.74
C GLU A 332 0.93 -24.65 -6.16
N LEU A 333 1.31 -25.53 -7.11
CA LEU A 333 1.44 -25.18 -8.52
C LEU A 333 0.09 -24.82 -9.17
N ALA A 334 -0.96 -25.57 -8.85
CA ALA A 334 -2.31 -25.29 -9.37
C ALA A 334 -2.86 -23.95 -8.83
N GLU A 335 -2.67 -23.69 -7.54
CA GLU A 335 -3.04 -22.41 -6.92
C GLU A 335 -2.27 -21.24 -7.56
N HIS A 336 -0.95 -21.40 -7.74
CA HIS A 336 -0.13 -20.39 -8.37
C HIS A 336 -0.57 -20.08 -9.81
N ASN A 337 -0.89 -21.11 -10.60
CA ASN A 337 -1.43 -20.95 -11.96
C ASN A 337 -2.72 -20.14 -11.97
N MET A 338 -3.63 -20.42 -11.05
CA MET A 338 -4.87 -19.67 -10.91
C MET A 338 -4.60 -18.18 -10.62
N LEU A 339 -3.64 -17.86 -9.75
CA LEU A 339 -3.27 -16.47 -9.44
C LEU A 339 -2.59 -15.76 -10.63
N VAL A 340 -1.76 -16.48 -11.39
CA VAL A 340 -1.15 -15.94 -12.63
C VAL A 340 -2.23 -15.62 -13.66
N ASP A 341 -3.20 -16.51 -13.88
CA ASP A 341 -4.30 -16.28 -14.81
C ASP A 341 -5.19 -15.13 -14.36
N LEU A 342 -5.44 -15.00 -13.06
CA LEU A 342 -6.17 -13.87 -12.49
C LEU A 342 -5.43 -12.55 -12.72
N GLY A 343 -4.11 -12.51 -12.49
CA GLY A 343 -3.27 -11.34 -12.77
C GLY A 343 -3.26 -10.97 -14.26
N ARG A 344 -3.18 -11.95 -15.16
CA ARG A 344 -3.29 -11.71 -16.60
C ARG A 344 -4.65 -11.13 -16.99
N ASN A 345 -5.73 -11.65 -16.41
CA ASN A 345 -7.07 -11.17 -16.66
C ASN A 345 -7.27 -9.74 -16.14
N ASP A 346 -6.78 -9.44 -14.95
CA ASP A 346 -6.88 -8.11 -14.36
C ASP A 346 -6.09 -7.06 -15.16
N LEU A 347 -4.83 -7.32 -15.49
CA LEU A 347 -4.04 -6.44 -16.36
C LEU A 347 -4.62 -6.33 -17.76
N GLY A 348 -5.25 -7.40 -18.27
CA GLY A 348 -5.87 -7.42 -19.61
C GLY A 348 -6.98 -6.38 -19.79
N LYS A 349 -7.65 -5.97 -18.71
CA LYS A 349 -8.71 -4.95 -18.76
C LYS A 349 -8.17 -3.57 -19.15
N VAL A 350 -6.91 -3.26 -18.81
CA VAL A 350 -6.30 -1.93 -18.99
C VAL A 350 -5.08 -1.94 -19.92
N SER A 351 -4.64 -3.09 -20.37
CA SER A 351 -3.49 -3.22 -21.28
C SER A 351 -3.88 -3.05 -22.74
N GLN A 352 -2.95 -2.60 -23.55
CA GLN A 352 -3.04 -2.68 -25.01
C GLN A 352 -3.20 -4.13 -25.45
N PHE A 353 -4.04 -4.36 -26.43
CA PHE A 353 -4.31 -5.72 -26.92
C PHE A 353 -3.03 -6.42 -27.37
N GLY A 354 -2.84 -7.67 -26.89
CA GLY A 354 -1.70 -8.50 -27.23
C GLY A 354 -0.40 -8.18 -26.47
N THR A 355 -0.42 -7.27 -25.49
CA THR A 355 0.79 -6.91 -24.71
C THR A 355 0.88 -7.59 -23.34
N VAL A 356 -0.17 -8.29 -22.91
CA VAL A 356 -0.14 -9.02 -21.64
C VAL A 356 0.67 -10.29 -21.79
N GLU A 357 1.76 -10.39 -21.03
CA GLU A 357 2.65 -11.55 -21.05
C GLU A 357 3.10 -11.95 -19.64
N VAL A 358 3.48 -13.20 -19.47
CA VAL A 358 4.13 -13.70 -18.26
C VAL A 358 5.64 -13.63 -18.49
N GLU A 359 6.26 -12.56 -18.04
CA GLU A 359 7.70 -12.28 -18.25
C GLU A 359 8.57 -13.27 -17.47
N ARG A 360 8.14 -13.63 -16.27
CA ARG A 360 8.75 -14.67 -15.44
C ARG A 360 7.67 -15.59 -14.90
N TYR A 361 7.87 -16.90 -15.06
CA TYR A 361 6.88 -17.88 -14.67
C TYR A 361 7.45 -18.90 -13.69
N MET A 362 6.76 -19.11 -12.56
CA MET A 362 7.08 -20.12 -11.54
C MET A 362 8.55 -20.11 -11.08
N SER A 363 9.08 -18.94 -10.72
CA SER A 363 10.44 -18.82 -10.16
C SER A 363 10.40 -18.84 -8.64
N ILE A 364 11.42 -19.45 -8.01
CA ILE A 364 11.52 -19.40 -6.55
C ILE A 364 12.02 -18.03 -6.10
N GLN A 365 11.20 -17.38 -5.29
CA GLN A 365 11.53 -16.14 -4.60
C GLN A 365 11.97 -16.48 -3.17
N ARG A 366 13.21 -16.13 -2.82
CA ARG A 366 13.77 -16.39 -1.49
C ARG A 366 13.76 -15.12 -0.66
N TYR A 367 13.07 -15.19 0.46
CA TYR A 367 13.05 -14.16 1.50
C TYR A 367 13.89 -14.58 2.71
N SER A 368 13.98 -13.75 3.72
CA SER A 368 14.79 -14.01 4.90
C SER A 368 14.40 -15.31 5.65
N HIS A 369 13.10 -15.60 5.76
CA HIS A 369 12.58 -16.71 6.55
C HIS A 369 11.80 -17.76 5.74
N VAL A 370 11.35 -17.42 4.56
CA VAL A 370 10.52 -18.26 3.70
C VAL A 370 10.95 -18.18 2.24
N MET A 371 10.48 -19.13 1.43
CA MET A 371 10.53 -19.06 -0.01
C MET A 371 9.12 -19.28 -0.60
N HIS A 372 8.85 -18.64 -1.71
CA HIS A 372 7.58 -18.71 -2.45
C HIS A 372 7.81 -19.04 -3.92
N ILE A 373 6.78 -19.55 -4.59
CA ILE A 373 6.70 -19.56 -6.04
C ILE A 373 6.22 -18.19 -6.48
N GLY A 374 6.96 -17.53 -7.36
CA GLY A 374 6.61 -16.20 -7.87
C GLY A 374 6.61 -16.16 -9.39
N SER A 375 5.72 -15.36 -9.94
CA SER A 375 5.64 -15.02 -11.35
C SER A 375 5.58 -13.52 -11.53
N THR A 376 5.92 -13.02 -12.72
CA THR A 376 5.77 -11.62 -13.11
C THR A 376 4.86 -11.57 -14.31
N VAL A 377 3.74 -10.88 -14.19
CA VAL A 377 2.84 -10.57 -15.29
C VAL A 377 2.99 -9.10 -15.63
N ARG A 378 3.22 -8.80 -16.90
CA ARG A 378 3.32 -7.41 -17.39
C ARG A 378 2.30 -7.15 -18.50
N GLY A 379 2.05 -5.86 -18.73
CA GLY A 379 1.27 -5.35 -19.85
C GLY A 379 1.64 -3.91 -20.16
N THR A 380 1.32 -3.43 -21.34
CA THR A 380 1.48 -2.02 -21.69
C THR A 380 0.14 -1.31 -21.48
N LEU A 381 0.12 -0.26 -20.68
CA LEU A 381 -1.09 0.53 -20.41
C LEU A 381 -1.64 1.11 -21.72
N ARG A 382 -2.95 1.09 -21.90
CA ARG A 382 -3.62 1.73 -23.02
C ARG A 382 -3.42 3.25 -22.94
N GLU A 383 -3.30 3.91 -24.10
CA GLU A 383 -3.08 5.36 -24.19
C GLU A 383 -4.25 6.20 -23.68
N ASP A 384 -5.47 5.64 -23.67
CA ASP A 384 -6.68 6.28 -23.17
C ASP A 384 -6.92 6.08 -21.67
N LEU A 385 -6.03 5.36 -20.98
CA LEU A 385 -6.10 5.03 -19.57
C LEU A 385 -4.87 5.55 -18.81
N ASP A 386 -4.94 5.52 -17.49
CA ASP A 386 -3.88 5.99 -16.59
C ASP A 386 -3.66 5.03 -15.41
N ALA A 387 -2.77 5.42 -14.49
CA ALA A 387 -2.45 4.65 -13.31
C ALA A 387 -3.65 4.39 -12.39
N ILE A 388 -4.63 5.32 -12.34
CA ILE A 388 -5.84 5.16 -11.52
C ILE A 388 -6.70 4.03 -12.09
N SER A 389 -6.81 3.96 -13.43
CA SER A 389 -7.50 2.86 -14.12
C SER A 389 -6.88 1.50 -13.80
N ALA A 390 -5.56 1.43 -13.54
CA ALA A 390 -4.90 0.20 -13.15
C ALA A 390 -5.37 -0.28 -11.75
N VAL A 391 -5.50 0.64 -10.78
CA VAL A 391 -6.08 0.31 -9.46
C VAL A 391 -7.50 -0.19 -9.60
N ASP A 392 -8.32 0.51 -10.38
CA ASP A 392 -9.73 0.18 -10.65
C ASP A 392 -9.91 -1.23 -11.22
N ALA A 393 -9.01 -1.64 -12.12
CA ALA A 393 -9.07 -2.93 -12.79
C ALA A 393 -8.63 -4.10 -11.92
N VAL A 394 -7.64 -3.88 -11.04
CA VAL A 394 -6.97 -4.95 -10.29
C VAL A 394 -7.58 -5.17 -8.91
N LEU A 395 -8.05 -4.08 -8.26
CA LEU A 395 -8.59 -4.16 -6.90
C LEU A 395 -9.97 -4.87 -6.85
N PRO A 396 -10.20 -5.76 -5.85
CA PRO A 396 -9.23 -6.29 -4.91
C PRO A 396 -8.37 -7.39 -5.53
N ALA A 397 -7.22 -7.64 -4.91
CA ALA A 397 -6.34 -8.73 -5.31
C ALA A 397 -7.05 -10.09 -5.22
N GLY A 398 -6.67 -11.02 -6.12
CA GLY A 398 -7.19 -12.38 -6.11
C GLY A 398 -6.89 -13.13 -4.82
N THR A 399 -5.71 -12.91 -4.26
CA THR A 399 -5.25 -13.47 -2.98
C THR A 399 -6.06 -12.97 -1.76
N LEU A 400 -6.90 -11.95 -1.93
CA LEU A 400 -7.78 -11.39 -0.91
C LEU A 400 -9.29 -11.51 -1.24
N SER A 401 -9.62 -12.04 -2.41
CA SER A 401 -11.01 -12.24 -2.86
C SER A 401 -11.30 -13.71 -3.13
N GLY A 402 -10.94 -14.19 -4.29
CA GLY A 402 -11.14 -15.57 -4.73
C GLY A 402 -11.40 -15.66 -6.22
N ALA A 403 -11.85 -16.84 -6.66
CA ALA A 403 -12.04 -17.14 -8.06
C ALA A 403 -13.37 -17.92 -8.29
N PRO A 404 -14.27 -17.45 -9.18
CA PRO A 404 -14.27 -16.16 -9.91
C PRO A 404 -14.42 -14.95 -8.98
N LYS A 405 -13.69 -13.85 -9.24
CA LYS A 405 -13.51 -12.70 -8.34
C LYS A 405 -14.83 -12.09 -7.85
N ILE A 406 -15.73 -11.76 -8.77
CA ILE A 406 -16.97 -11.02 -8.40
C ILE A 406 -17.86 -11.89 -7.50
N ARG A 407 -18.07 -13.16 -7.87
CA ARG A 407 -18.85 -14.08 -7.06
C ARG A 407 -18.23 -14.32 -5.68
N ALA A 408 -16.91 -14.45 -5.60
CA ALA A 408 -16.21 -14.54 -4.33
C ALA A 408 -16.44 -13.29 -3.46
N CYS A 409 -16.42 -12.08 -4.04
CA CYS A 409 -16.70 -10.84 -3.31
C CYS A 409 -18.15 -10.76 -2.79
N GLU A 410 -19.14 -11.25 -3.55
CA GLU A 410 -20.51 -11.37 -3.07
C GLU A 410 -20.63 -12.30 -1.85
N ILE A 411 -19.97 -13.47 -1.94
CA ILE A 411 -19.96 -14.44 -0.85
C ILE A 411 -19.24 -13.89 0.40
N ILE A 412 -18.13 -13.18 0.21
CA ILE A 412 -17.42 -12.49 1.29
C ILE A 412 -18.35 -11.48 1.99
N ASN A 413 -19.04 -10.65 1.20
CA ASN A 413 -19.97 -9.65 1.73
C ASN A 413 -21.08 -10.28 2.56
N GLU A 414 -21.64 -11.39 2.08
CA GLU A 414 -22.68 -12.16 2.78
C GLU A 414 -22.16 -12.79 4.07
N LEU A 415 -21.03 -13.50 4.00
CA LEU A 415 -20.55 -14.33 5.11
C LEU A 415 -19.89 -13.49 6.21
N GLU A 416 -19.08 -12.51 5.86
CA GLU A 416 -18.43 -11.62 6.84
C GLU A 416 -19.40 -10.56 7.37
N ASN A 417 -20.33 -10.07 6.54
CA ASN A 417 -21.29 -9.01 6.88
C ASN A 417 -20.65 -7.88 7.72
N ASN A 418 -19.40 -7.56 7.39
CA ASN A 418 -18.60 -6.52 8.02
C ASN A 418 -17.63 -5.93 6.98
N LYS A 419 -17.73 -4.64 6.75
CA LYS A 419 -16.88 -3.91 5.80
C LYS A 419 -15.41 -4.12 6.11
N ARG A 420 -14.62 -4.45 5.11
CA ARG A 420 -13.18 -4.71 5.28
C ARG A 420 -12.36 -3.44 5.46
N GLY A 421 -12.83 -2.33 4.89
CA GLY A 421 -12.12 -1.07 4.92
C GLY A 421 -10.75 -1.17 4.24
N ILE A 422 -9.71 -0.70 4.90
CA ILE A 422 -8.35 -0.69 4.36
C ILE A 422 -7.78 -2.10 4.12
N TYR A 423 -8.15 -3.10 4.91
CA TYR A 423 -7.64 -4.47 4.77
C TYR A 423 -8.04 -5.09 3.42
N GLY A 424 -7.04 -5.57 2.69
CA GLY A 424 -7.24 -6.14 1.35
C GLY A 424 -7.41 -5.10 0.25
N GLY A 425 -7.29 -3.82 0.58
CA GLY A 425 -7.25 -2.70 -0.35
C GLY A 425 -5.84 -2.46 -0.92
N ALA A 426 -5.62 -1.28 -1.49
CA ALA A 426 -4.34 -0.83 -2.05
C ALA A 426 -3.72 0.26 -1.17
N ILE A 427 -2.44 0.16 -0.85
CA ILE A 427 -1.67 1.22 -0.19
C ILE A 427 -0.45 1.55 -1.05
N GLY A 428 -0.15 2.83 -1.23
CA GLY A 428 1.01 3.26 -1.97
C GLY A 428 0.93 4.70 -2.45
N TYR A 429 1.49 4.97 -3.63
CA TYR A 429 1.50 6.30 -4.22
C TYR A 429 1.09 6.34 -5.69
N ILE A 430 0.58 7.48 -6.11
CA ILE A 430 0.35 7.87 -7.51
C ILE A 430 1.17 9.15 -7.76
N ASP A 431 2.20 9.05 -8.61
CA ASP A 431 3.10 10.17 -8.93
C ASP A 431 2.47 11.14 -9.94
N PHE A 432 2.83 12.42 -9.86
CA PHE A 432 2.38 13.45 -10.80
C PHE A 432 2.79 13.18 -12.26
N SER A 433 3.81 12.36 -12.50
CA SER A 433 4.22 11.93 -13.84
C SER A 433 3.40 10.76 -14.39
N GLY A 434 2.50 10.18 -13.58
CA GLY A 434 1.65 9.05 -13.96
C GLY A 434 2.19 7.67 -13.55
N ASN A 435 3.29 7.59 -12.82
CA ASN A 435 3.74 6.35 -12.19
C ASN A 435 2.86 6.00 -10.99
N LEU A 436 2.79 4.71 -10.65
CA LEU A 436 2.07 4.20 -9.49
C LEU A 436 2.82 3.00 -8.92
N ASP A 437 2.86 2.91 -7.61
CA ASP A 437 3.33 1.71 -6.93
C ASP A 437 2.48 1.45 -5.69
N THR A 438 1.80 0.29 -5.68
CA THR A 438 0.86 -0.07 -4.63
C THR A 438 1.04 -1.51 -4.19
N CYS A 439 0.94 -1.72 -2.90
CA CYS A 439 0.87 -3.05 -2.30
C CYS A 439 -0.56 -3.40 -1.88
N ILE A 440 -0.80 -4.68 -1.65
CA ILE A 440 -2.02 -5.15 -0.99
C ILE A 440 -1.95 -4.80 0.48
N ALA A 441 -3.01 -4.20 1.04
CA ALA A 441 -3.09 -3.81 2.44
C ALA A 441 -3.29 -5.04 3.35
N ILE A 442 -2.22 -5.77 3.60
CA ILE A 442 -2.14 -6.92 4.51
C ILE A 442 -0.97 -6.75 5.47
N ARG A 443 -0.97 -7.52 6.56
CA ARG A 443 0.06 -7.40 7.61
C ARG A 443 0.15 -5.96 8.15
N ILE A 444 -1.01 -5.38 8.42
CA ILE A 444 -1.18 -4.00 8.88
C ILE A 444 -1.82 -3.95 10.26
N ALA A 445 -1.37 -2.99 11.06
CA ALA A 445 -2.13 -2.42 12.16
C ALA A 445 -2.65 -1.06 11.73
N TYR A 446 -3.91 -0.77 12.01
CA TYR A 446 -4.48 0.54 11.73
C TYR A 446 -5.32 1.01 12.90
N ARG A 447 -5.16 2.30 13.24
CA ARG A 447 -5.82 2.94 14.37
C ARG A 447 -6.80 3.99 13.87
N LYS A 448 -8.01 3.96 14.43
CA LYS A 448 -9.02 4.99 14.24
C LYS A 448 -9.59 5.39 15.60
N GLY A 449 -9.44 6.65 15.97
CA GLY A 449 -9.78 7.11 17.32
C GLY A 449 -9.00 6.36 18.40
N ASN A 450 -9.71 5.77 19.35
CA ASN A 450 -9.12 4.96 20.44
C ASN A 450 -9.10 3.44 20.17
N LYS A 451 -9.38 3.02 18.95
CA LYS A 451 -9.36 1.60 18.56
C LYS A 451 -8.22 1.29 17.63
N VAL A 452 -7.60 0.14 17.81
CA VAL A 452 -6.62 -0.46 16.89
C VAL A 452 -7.16 -1.77 16.36
N PHE A 453 -6.91 -2.00 15.08
CA PHE A 453 -7.39 -3.15 14.33
C PHE A 453 -6.25 -3.88 13.64
N VAL A 454 -6.33 -5.20 13.62
CA VAL A 454 -5.51 -6.10 12.81
C VAL A 454 -6.43 -7.10 12.15
N ARG A 455 -6.38 -7.22 10.83
CA ARG A 455 -7.21 -8.16 10.08
C ARG A 455 -6.36 -9.12 9.26
N SER A 456 -6.79 -10.36 9.17
CA SER A 456 -6.10 -11.41 8.41
C SER A 456 -7.12 -12.41 7.87
N GLY A 457 -6.74 -13.19 6.87
CA GLY A 457 -7.65 -14.13 6.24
C GLY A 457 -6.96 -15.42 5.78
N ALA A 458 -7.78 -16.43 5.50
CA ALA A 458 -7.38 -17.71 4.94
C ALA A 458 -8.13 -18.00 3.64
N GLY A 459 -7.45 -18.62 2.68
CA GLY A 459 -8.04 -19.06 1.42
C GLY A 459 -8.77 -20.38 1.60
N ILE A 460 -10.07 -20.37 1.39
CA ILE A 460 -10.94 -21.54 1.58
C ILE A 460 -11.09 -22.27 0.23
N VAL A 461 -10.74 -23.53 0.21
CA VAL A 461 -10.91 -24.47 -0.90
C VAL A 461 -11.71 -25.70 -0.44
N ALA A 462 -12.05 -26.60 -1.36
CA ALA A 462 -12.88 -27.79 -1.06
C ALA A 462 -12.33 -28.63 0.11
N ASP A 463 -11.00 -28.79 0.19
CA ASP A 463 -10.33 -29.61 1.21
C ASP A 463 -10.02 -28.86 2.52
N SER A 464 -10.38 -27.58 2.61
CA SER A 464 -10.13 -26.76 3.82
C SER A 464 -10.79 -27.37 5.04
N VAL A 465 -10.02 -27.38 6.15
CA VAL A 465 -10.49 -27.81 7.47
C VAL A 465 -10.78 -26.57 8.31
N PRO A 466 -12.04 -26.30 8.71
CA PRO A 466 -12.43 -25.04 9.34
C PRO A 466 -11.58 -24.59 10.53
N ALA A 467 -11.21 -25.53 11.40
CA ALA A 467 -10.38 -25.24 12.57
C ALA A 467 -8.96 -24.83 12.21
N ASN A 468 -8.42 -25.38 11.12
CA ASN A 468 -7.07 -25.03 10.63
C ASN A 468 -7.09 -23.64 9.99
N GLU A 469 -8.12 -23.31 9.23
CA GLU A 469 -8.27 -22.00 8.59
C GLU A 469 -8.45 -20.87 9.63
N PHE A 470 -9.20 -21.14 10.70
CA PHE A 470 -9.25 -20.21 11.84
C PHE A 470 -7.88 -19.98 12.45
N GLN A 471 -7.12 -21.08 12.69
CA GLN A 471 -5.77 -20.99 13.26
C GLN A 471 -4.81 -20.25 12.32
N GLU A 472 -4.95 -20.43 11.00
CA GLU A 472 -4.17 -19.70 10.00
C GLU A 472 -4.40 -18.19 10.06
N CYS A 473 -5.67 -17.75 10.18
CA CYS A 473 -5.99 -16.34 10.40
C CYS A 473 -5.27 -15.80 11.65
N ILE A 474 -5.34 -16.50 12.78
CA ILE A 474 -4.66 -16.09 14.01
C ILE A 474 -3.15 -16.01 13.80
N ASN A 475 -2.56 -17.02 13.16
CA ASN A 475 -1.12 -17.06 12.91
C ASN A 475 -0.66 -15.91 11.98
N LYS A 476 -1.45 -15.58 10.95
CA LYS A 476 -1.16 -14.46 10.04
C LYS A 476 -1.27 -13.09 10.71
N ALA A 477 -2.16 -12.94 11.69
CA ALA A 477 -2.27 -11.71 12.49
C ALA A 477 -1.13 -11.56 13.50
N LYS A 478 -0.56 -12.69 13.96
CA LYS A 478 0.35 -12.74 15.11
C LYS A 478 1.57 -11.84 14.97
N ALA A 479 2.19 -11.77 13.79
CA ALA A 479 3.36 -10.93 13.58
C ALA A 479 3.09 -9.45 13.89
N VAL A 480 1.91 -8.97 13.50
CA VAL A 480 1.50 -7.57 13.72
C VAL A 480 1.05 -7.35 15.16
N THR A 481 0.26 -8.26 15.73
CA THR A 481 -0.17 -8.15 17.13
C THR A 481 0.99 -8.27 18.10
N ASP A 482 1.96 -9.18 17.85
CA ASP A 482 3.16 -9.30 18.66
C ASP A 482 4.03 -8.03 18.57
N ALA A 483 4.18 -7.44 17.36
CA ALA A 483 4.88 -6.18 17.20
C ALA A 483 4.21 -5.06 18.00
N LEU A 484 2.89 -4.97 17.96
CA LEU A 484 2.13 -3.96 18.72
C LEU A 484 2.27 -4.17 20.23
N ILE A 485 2.13 -5.40 20.72
CA ILE A 485 2.27 -5.73 22.14
C ILE A 485 3.69 -5.44 22.63
N ASN A 486 4.71 -5.82 21.86
CA ASN A 486 6.10 -5.64 22.27
C ASN A 486 6.57 -4.18 22.13
N SER A 487 6.01 -3.40 21.21
CA SER A 487 6.36 -1.99 21.04
C SER A 487 6.03 -1.12 22.26
N GLN A 488 5.11 -1.55 23.12
CA GLN A 488 4.82 -0.91 24.40
C GLN A 488 6.04 -0.88 25.35
N LYS A 489 7.00 -1.80 25.17
CA LYS A 489 8.16 -2.00 26.07
C LYS A 489 9.44 -1.33 25.56
N ILE A 490 9.51 -0.95 24.27
CA ILE A 490 10.76 -0.44 23.65
C ILE A 490 11.36 0.74 24.43
N ARG A 491 10.53 1.64 24.95
CA ARG A 491 11.01 2.83 25.68
C ARG A 491 11.45 2.55 27.11
N GLY A 492 11.02 1.43 27.69
CA GLY A 492 11.47 1.03 29.05
C GLY A 492 12.89 0.48 29.06
N ASP A 493 13.37 -0.03 27.93
CA ASP A 493 14.72 -0.60 27.79
C ASP A 493 15.74 0.43 27.21
N GLU A 494 15.27 1.57 26.66
CA GLU A 494 16.11 2.66 26.16
C GLU A 494 16.38 3.75 27.23
N ALA A 495 15.75 3.65 28.41
CA ALA A 495 15.93 4.54 29.57
C ALA A 495 16.83 3.89 30.63
#